data_37669f9840f6916bf2f28e516b7b4dea
#
_entry.id   37669f9840f6916bf2f28e516b7b4dea
#
_cell.length_a   1.000
_cell.length_b   1.000
_cell.length_c   1.000
_cell.angle_alpha   90.00
_cell.angle_beta   90.00
_cell.angle_gamma   90.00
#
_symmetry.space_group_name_H-M   'P 1'
#
loop_
_entity.id
_entity.type
_entity.pdbx_description
1 polymer ?
#
loop_
_entity_poly.entity_id
_entity_poly.type
_entity_poly.pdbx_seq_one_letter_code
_entity_poly.pdbx_strand_id
1 'polypeptide(L)'
;MNSKTTSAPLSNENEIEEPQLNILLTTDEDDDRPVYLSGNFNDWHTQDIDFEMEKIGTGLYHFKFSTDIILPTELQYKFTKGDWSEVEIDKYGNRTENRISKHHKGVIKEHVDKWRKNWLPFKPNFLPKVELISEEFEMPQLNKKRKIWALLPHDYEHSSEHYPVMYLQDAQNLFNEKAQYGNWEIDKKLAVMSEYKIGKIIIIAIEHAEHDRIKEYNVGKTLLGVGQGKKYIRFVTDTLKPFVDAKYRTKPEREHTGIGGSSMGGLVSIYSGLMYPEVYGKLMIFSPSLWVIPKMDFTNIDFSEPGDTTI
;
A
#
# COMPACT_ATOMS: atom_id res chain seq x y z
N MET A 1 51.98 62.45 -40.54
CA MET A 1 50.81 61.58 -40.86
C MET A 1 50.42 60.84 -39.58
N ASN A 2 49.38 61.31 -38.96
CA ASN A 2 48.90 60.82 -37.65
C ASN A 2 47.95 59.60 -37.85
N SER A 3 48.33 58.48 -37.34
CA SER A 3 47.40 57.35 -37.19
C SER A 3 46.81 57.37 -35.77
N LYS A 4 45.53 57.67 -35.65
CA LYS A 4 44.75 57.53 -34.44
C LYS A 4 44.34 56.05 -34.28
N THR A 5 44.83 55.41 -33.24
CA THR A 5 44.35 54.10 -32.73
C THR A 5 43.16 54.36 -31.83
N THR A 6 42.01 53.92 -32.26
CA THR A 6 40.78 53.95 -31.47
C THR A 6 40.74 52.66 -30.64
N SER A 7 40.87 52.77 -29.34
CA SER A 7 40.63 51.67 -28.40
C SER A 7 39.12 51.54 -28.18
N ALA A 8 38.56 50.33 -28.44
CA ALA A 8 37.22 49.98 -28.08
C ALA A 8 37.13 49.68 -26.56
N PRO A 9 36.04 50.03 -25.89
CA PRO A 9 35.85 49.69 -24.48
C PRO A 9 35.54 48.21 -24.32
N LEU A 10 36.30 47.58 -23.45
CA LEU A 10 35.98 46.24 -22.90
C LEU A 10 34.81 46.39 -21.95
N SER A 11 33.62 46.01 -22.38
CA SER A 11 32.47 45.77 -21.51
C SER A 11 32.49 44.33 -21.03
N ASN A 12 33.24 44.08 -19.97
CA ASN A 12 32.99 42.87 -19.11
C ASN A 12 32.20 43.36 -17.91
N GLU A 13 30.91 43.58 -18.09
CA GLU A 13 29.96 43.49 -17.00
C GLU A 13 29.71 42.01 -16.76
N ASN A 14 30.32 41.45 -15.71
CA ASN A 14 29.87 40.24 -15.10
C ASN A 14 28.44 40.50 -14.58
N GLU A 15 27.43 40.15 -15.36
CA GLU A 15 26.07 40.01 -14.85
C GLU A 15 26.14 38.96 -13.73
N ILE A 16 26.13 39.42 -12.49
CA ILE A 16 25.90 38.58 -11.33
C ILE A 16 24.44 38.13 -11.46
N GLU A 17 24.21 36.93 -11.97
CA GLU A 17 22.88 36.34 -11.97
C GLU A 17 22.31 36.41 -10.55
N GLU A 18 21.24 37.18 -10.38
CA GLU A 18 20.54 37.27 -9.11
C GLU A 18 20.12 35.84 -8.70
N PRO A 19 20.35 35.42 -7.44
CA PRO A 19 20.02 34.10 -7.00
C PRO A 19 18.51 33.86 -7.12
N GLN A 20 18.13 32.98 -8.03
CA GLN A 20 16.74 32.61 -8.28
C GLN A 20 16.23 31.67 -7.19
N LEU A 21 14.90 31.64 -7.01
CA LEU A 21 14.25 30.64 -6.14
C LEU A 21 14.24 29.28 -6.82
N ASN A 22 14.68 28.27 -6.08
CA ASN A 22 14.66 26.89 -6.50
C ASN A 22 13.87 26.05 -5.49
N ILE A 23 13.18 25.03 -5.97
CA ILE A 23 12.55 24.00 -5.13
C ILE A 23 13.19 22.66 -5.45
N LEU A 24 13.67 21.97 -4.41
CA LEU A 24 14.14 20.60 -4.48
C LEU A 24 13.13 19.72 -3.75
N LEU A 25 12.47 18.85 -4.48
CA LEU A 25 11.45 17.95 -3.97
C LEU A 25 11.97 16.52 -3.91
N THR A 26 11.75 15.85 -2.78
CA THR A 26 11.87 14.40 -2.64
C THR A 26 10.50 13.76 -2.47
N THR A 27 10.31 12.52 -2.91
CA THR A 27 9.08 11.76 -2.68
C THR A 27 9.37 10.29 -2.41
N ASP A 28 8.60 9.69 -1.50
CA ASP A 28 8.68 8.26 -1.17
C ASP A 28 8.05 7.39 -2.27
N GLU A 29 7.09 7.94 -3.01
CA GLU A 29 6.46 7.26 -4.15
C GLU A 29 6.94 7.87 -5.46
N ASP A 30 7.76 7.14 -6.21
CA ASP A 30 8.21 7.53 -7.55
C ASP A 30 7.51 6.68 -8.61
N ASP A 31 6.93 7.35 -9.59
CA ASP A 31 6.36 6.75 -10.79
C ASP A 31 6.74 7.61 -12.01
N ASP A 32 6.40 7.14 -13.22
CA ASP A 32 6.82 7.81 -14.46
C ASP A 32 5.98 9.06 -14.81
N ARG A 33 5.01 9.42 -13.98
CA ARG A 33 4.18 10.61 -14.23
C ARG A 33 4.92 11.88 -13.83
N PRO A 34 4.77 12.97 -14.61
CA PRO A 34 5.38 14.26 -14.29
C PRO A 34 4.83 14.80 -12.96
N VAL A 35 5.63 15.65 -12.32
CA VAL A 35 5.25 16.42 -11.12
C VAL A 35 5.13 17.88 -11.50
N TYR A 36 4.06 18.51 -11.08
CA TYR A 36 3.80 19.92 -11.30
C TYR A 36 3.74 20.68 -9.99
N LEU A 37 4.19 21.93 -10.05
CA LEU A 37 4.04 22.89 -8.97
C LEU A 37 2.78 23.74 -9.25
N SER A 38 1.81 23.70 -8.34
CA SER A 38 0.56 24.46 -8.44
C SER A 38 0.43 25.40 -7.26
N GLY A 39 0.20 26.68 -7.49
CA GLY A 39 0.18 27.68 -6.43
C GLY A 39 -0.43 29.02 -6.84
N ASN A 40 -0.36 29.98 -5.92
CA ASN A 40 -0.89 31.32 -6.14
C ASN A 40 -0.08 32.18 -7.14
N PHE A 41 0.96 31.62 -7.73
CA PHE A 41 1.77 32.22 -8.80
C PHE A 41 1.33 31.77 -10.20
N ASN A 42 0.52 30.72 -10.32
CA ASN A 42 -0.02 30.21 -11.59
C ASN A 42 -1.53 29.92 -11.50
N ASP A 43 -2.26 30.68 -10.68
CA ASP A 43 -3.72 30.54 -10.48
C ASP A 43 -4.16 29.11 -10.13
N TRP A 44 -3.28 28.35 -9.45
CA TRP A 44 -3.54 26.97 -9.02
C TRP A 44 -3.79 25.98 -10.17
N HIS A 45 -3.22 26.24 -11.36
CA HIS A 45 -3.25 25.27 -12.45
C HIS A 45 -2.40 24.03 -12.11
N THR A 46 -3.01 22.84 -12.24
CA THR A 46 -2.41 21.57 -11.80
C THR A 46 -1.53 20.90 -12.84
N GLN A 47 -1.65 21.29 -14.12
CA GLN A 47 -0.92 20.72 -15.25
C GLN A 47 -0.37 21.85 -16.15
N ASP A 48 0.33 22.78 -15.52
CA ASP A 48 0.96 23.89 -16.21
C ASP A 48 2.37 23.48 -16.60
N ILE A 49 2.66 23.45 -17.91
CA ILE A 49 3.95 22.98 -18.44
C ILE A 49 5.12 23.89 -17.99
N ASP A 50 4.86 25.18 -17.77
CA ASP A 50 5.87 26.13 -17.30
C ASP A 50 6.23 25.89 -15.83
N PHE A 51 5.45 25.07 -15.13
CA PHE A 51 5.64 24.67 -13.72
C PHE A 51 5.81 23.14 -13.56
N GLU A 52 6.16 22.44 -14.64
CA GLU A 52 6.58 21.04 -14.55
C GLU A 52 7.97 20.96 -13.92
N MET A 53 8.12 20.04 -12.94
CA MET A 53 9.39 19.83 -12.26
C MET A 53 10.29 18.89 -13.07
N GLU A 54 11.57 19.24 -13.22
CA GLU A 54 12.56 18.36 -13.81
C GLU A 54 12.86 17.17 -12.89
N LYS A 55 12.70 15.95 -13.38
CA LYS A 55 13.09 14.72 -12.67
C LYS A 55 14.61 14.55 -12.77
N ILE A 56 15.33 14.75 -11.67
CA ILE A 56 16.79 14.67 -11.60
C ILE A 56 17.32 13.37 -10.98
N GLY A 57 16.43 12.51 -10.52
CA GLY A 57 16.75 11.18 -9.94
C GLY A 57 15.49 10.45 -9.51
N THR A 58 15.65 9.24 -8.98
CA THR A 58 14.54 8.45 -8.44
C THR A 58 13.93 9.16 -7.24
N GLY A 59 12.64 9.54 -7.33
CA GLY A 59 11.95 10.31 -6.30
C GLY A 59 12.56 11.69 -6.02
N LEU A 60 13.34 12.23 -6.94
CA LEU A 60 14.01 13.52 -6.78
C LEU A 60 13.70 14.43 -7.96
N TYR A 61 13.13 15.60 -7.67
CA TYR A 61 12.70 16.59 -8.64
C TYR A 61 13.23 17.96 -8.29
N HIS A 62 13.45 18.77 -9.33
CA HIS A 62 13.96 20.14 -9.22
C HIS A 62 13.10 21.09 -10.03
N PHE A 63 12.84 22.28 -9.49
CA PHE A 63 12.19 23.37 -10.20
C PHE A 63 12.92 24.67 -9.92
N LYS A 64 13.16 25.46 -10.98
CA LYS A 64 13.77 26.77 -10.90
C LYS A 64 12.79 27.81 -11.42
N PHE A 65 12.36 28.75 -10.57
CA PHE A 65 11.50 29.84 -11.00
C PHE A 65 12.22 30.74 -12.01
N SER A 66 11.55 31.08 -13.12
CA SER A 66 12.06 32.06 -14.07
C SER A 66 12.08 33.45 -13.44
N THR A 67 13.04 34.29 -13.86
CA THR A 67 13.12 35.69 -13.44
C THR A 67 11.95 36.55 -13.91
N ASP A 68 11.25 36.10 -14.94
CA ASP A 68 10.07 36.78 -15.50
C ASP A 68 8.81 36.60 -14.68
N ILE A 69 8.81 35.64 -13.74
CA ILE A 69 7.67 35.35 -12.88
C ILE A 69 7.69 36.30 -11.67
N ILE A 70 6.64 37.12 -11.54
CA ILE A 70 6.42 37.94 -10.36
C ILE A 70 5.88 37.07 -9.24
N LEU A 71 6.75 36.74 -8.28
CA LEU A 71 6.34 35.90 -7.14
C LEU A 71 5.51 36.74 -6.14
N PRO A 72 4.40 36.15 -5.61
CA PRO A 72 3.64 36.74 -4.52
C PRO A 72 4.51 36.95 -3.26
N THR A 73 4.16 37.91 -2.42
CA THR A 73 4.87 38.15 -1.14
C THR A 73 4.95 36.93 -0.24
N GLU A 74 3.92 36.09 -0.29
CA GLU A 74 3.85 34.80 0.36
C GLU A 74 3.44 33.76 -0.68
N LEU A 75 4.36 32.83 -0.99
CA LEU A 75 4.07 31.72 -1.87
C LEU A 75 3.20 30.72 -1.13
N GLN A 76 2.10 30.33 -1.77
CA GLN A 76 1.26 29.20 -1.33
C GLN A 76 1.19 28.19 -2.48
N TYR A 77 1.53 26.95 -2.22
CA TYR A 77 1.63 25.95 -3.28
C TYR A 77 1.41 24.54 -2.80
N LYS A 78 1.23 23.64 -3.76
CA LYS A 78 1.16 22.19 -3.63
C LYS A 78 1.84 21.53 -4.80
N PHE A 79 2.14 20.24 -4.63
CA PHE A 79 2.60 19.39 -5.71
C PHE A 79 1.48 18.50 -6.22
N THR A 80 1.41 18.31 -7.54
CA THR A 80 0.40 17.46 -8.19
C THR A 80 1.03 16.57 -9.25
N LYS A 81 0.32 15.51 -9.64
CA LYS A 81 0.64 14.67 -10.80
C LYS A 81 -0.23 15.05 -12.02
N GLY A 82 -0.62 16.32 -12.11
CA GLY A 82 -1.39 16.87 -13.22
C GLY A 82 -2.86 17.11 -12.94
N ASP A 83 -3.41 16.63 -11.83
CA ASP A 83 -4.80 16.84 -11.43
C ASP A 83 -4.96 16.92 -9.90
N TRP A 84 -6.01 17.62 -9.42
CA TRP A 84 -6.31 17.70 -7.99
C TRP A 84 -6.71 16.35 -7.38
N SER A 85 -7.14 15.38 -8.16
CA SER A 85 -7.36 14.01 -7.71
C SER A 85 -6.04 13.26 -7.45
N GLU A 86 -4.92 13.80 -7.90
CA GLU A 86 -3.56 13.25 -7.80
C GLU A 86 -2.60 14.19 -7.09
N VAL A 87 -3.12 15.02 -6.18
CA VAL A 87 -2.35 15.96 -5.35
C VAL A 87 -1.57 15.23 -4.25
N GLU A 88 -0.55 15.88 -3.73
CA GLU A 88 0.19 15.43 -2.55
C GLU A 88 -0.72 15.19 -1.34
N ILE A 89 -0.43 14.15 -0.58
CA ILE A 89 -1.09 13.78 0.68
C ILE A 89 -0.02 13.38 1.70
N ASP A 90 -0.41 13.34 2.98
CA ASP A 90 0.47 12.86 4.04
C ASP A 90 0.65 11.32 3.99
N LYS A 91 1.56 10.82 4.79
CA LYS A 91 1.82 9.37 4.91
C LYS A 91 0.60 8.53 5.31
N TYR A 92 -0.42 9.17 5.88
CA TYR A 92 -1.68 8.53 6.29
C TYR A 92 -2.78 8.62 5.23
N GLY A 93 -2.54 9.30 4.09
CA GLY A 93 -3.51 9.48 3.03
C GLY A 93 -4.45 10.68 3.20
N ASN A 94 -4.18 11.56 4.17
CA ASN A 94 -4.97 12.76 4.40
C ASN A 94 -4.48 13.92 3.55
N ARG A 95 -5.38 14.88 3.32
CA ARG A 95 -5.00 16.15 2.68
C ARG A 95 -4.02 16.91 3.56
N THR A 96 -2.99 17.43 2.95
CA THR A 96 -2.08 18.39 3.57
C THR A 96 -2.61 19.82 3.44
N GLU A 97 -2.18 20.71 4.31
CA GLU A 97 -2.37 22.15 4.12
C GLU A 97 -1.50 22.67 2.97
N ASN A 98 -1.79 23.88 2.46
CA ASN A 98 -0.92 24.51 1.48
C ASN A 98 0.46 24.73 2.09
N ARG A 99 1.51 24.47 1.32
CA ARG A 99 2.86 24.85 1.69
C ARG A 99 2.98 26.36 1.60
N ILE A 100 3.69 26.97 2.55
CA ILE A 100 3.83 28.43 2.63
C ILE A 100 5.32 28.77 2.69
N SER A 101 5.76 29.68 1.84
CA SER A 101 7.11 30.23 1.89
C SER A 101 7.10 31.75 1.67
N LYS A 102 7.97 32.44 2.42
CA LYS A 102 8.30 33.84 2.23
C LYS A 102 9.67 34.03 1.58
N HIS A 103 10.31 32.93 1.18
CA HIS A 103 11.59 32.99 0.48
C HIS A 103 11.36 33.21 -1.01
N HIS A 104 12.05 34.19 -1.58
CA HIS A 104 12.00 34.50 -2.98
C HIS A 104 13.35 34.23 -3.70
N LYS A 105 14.34 33.75 -2.95
CA LYS A 105 15.68 33.39 -3.43
C LYS A 105 16.22 32.20 -2.68
N GLY A 106 17.11 31.44 -3.31
CA GLY A 106 17.76 30.28 -2.70
C GLY A 106 17.03 28.96 -2.97
N VAL A 107 17.21 27.97 -2.11
CA VAL A 107 16.66 26.61 -2.29
C VAL A 107 15.71 26.27 -1.16
N ILE A 108 14.47 25.96 -1.51
CA ILE A 108 13.49 25.37 -0.62
C ILE A 108 13.57 23.84 -0.81
N LYS A 109 13.70 23.10 0.29
CA LYS A 109 13.70 21.63 0.28
C LYS A 109 12.36 21.12 0.80
N GLU A 110 11.72 20.27 -0.01
CA GLU A 110 10.39 19.75 0.25
C GLU A 110 10.37 18.23 0.18
N HIS A 111 9.37 17.65 0.81
CA HIS A 111 9.12 16.23 0.78
C HIS A 111 7.64 15.95 0.59
N VAL A 112 7.31 14.95 -0.24
CA VAL A 112 5.97 14.41 -0.43
C VAL A 112 5.98 12.93 -0.04
N ASP A 113 5.22 12.59 1.00
CA ASP A 113 5.08 11.20 1.44
C ASP A 113 4.38 10.35 0.38
N LYS A 114 3.21 10.82 -0.09
CA LYS A 114 2.35 10.06 -1.01
C LYS A 114 1.60 10.97 -1.98
N TRP A 115 1.14 10.34 -3.06
CA TRP A 115 0.25 10.96 -4.04
C TRP A 115 -1.15 10.40 -3.90
N ARG A 116 -2.17 11.25 -3.99
CA ARG A 116 -3.56 10.84 -3.99
C ARG A 116 -3.85 9.93 -5.19
N LYS A 117 -4.41 8.75 -4.94
CA LYS A 117 -4.73 7.72 -5.95
C LYS A 117 -6.10 7.13 -5.64
N ASN A 118 -7.17 7.90 -5.69
CA ASN A 118 -8.52 7.41 -5.35
C ASN A 118 -8.64 6.79 -3.94
N TRP A 119 -7.90 7.28 -2.96
CA TRP A 119 -7.91 6.78 -1.58
C TRP A 119 -8.97 7.50 -0.76
N LEU A 120 -9.67 6.73 0.08
CA LEU A 120 -10.43 7.34 1.17
C LEU A 120 -9.44 7.73 2.28
N PRO A 121 -9.40 9.00 2.70
CA PRO A 121 -8.59 9.39 3.85
C PRO A 121 -9.07 8.63 5.07
N PHE A 122 -8.16 8.30 5.97
CA PHE A 122 -8.48 7.65 7.23
C PHE A 122 -7.96 8.45 8.42
N LYS A 123 -8.58 8.24 9.58
CA LYS A 123 -8.10 8.86 10.83
C LYS A 123 -7.19 7.89 11.56
N PRO A 124 -5.96 8.29 11.95
CA PRO A 124 -5.01 7.43 12.65
C PRO A 124 -5.56 6.75 13.91
N ASN A 125 -6.51 7.39 14.60
CA ASN A 125 -7.14 6.85 15.81
C ASN A 125 -7.94 5.55 15.55
N PHE A 126 -8.29 5.27 14.29
CA PHE A 126 -9.03 4.08 13.91
C PHE A 126 -8.13 2.98 13.35
N LEU A 127 -6.80 3.21 13.26
CA LEU A 127 -5.87 2.15 12.84
C LEU A 127 -5.98 0.93 13.75
N PRO A 128 -5.97 -0.28 13.21
CA PRO A 128 -5.95 -1.48 14.01
C PRO A 128 -4.67 -1.56 14.83
N LYS A 129 -4.74 -2.22 15.99
CA LYS A 129 -3.56 -2.61 16.72
C LYS A 129 -2.90 -3.78 16.00
N VAL A 130 -1.69 -3.57 15.48
CA VAL A 130 -0.89 -4.64 14.86
C VAL A 130 -0.09 -5.34 15.96
N GLU A 131 -0.32 -6.65 16.14
CA GLU A 131 0.34 -7.49 17.12
C GLU A 131 1.08 -8.63 16.42
N LEU A 132 2.34 -8.82 16.76
CA LEU A 132 3.08 -10.01 16.36
C LEU A 132 2.66 -11.18 17.26
N ILE A 133 1.98 -12.17 16.69
CA ILE A 133 1.60 -13.39 17.42
C ILE A 133 2.85 -14.23 17.73
N SER A 134 3.69 -14.45 16.71
CA SER A 134 4.94 -15.20 16.83
C SER A 134 5.83 -14.95 15.62
N GLU A 135 7.14 -14.83 15.84
CA GLU A 135 8.16 -14.89 14.77
C GLU A 135 8.30 -16.30 14.19
N GLU A 136 8.08 -17.32 15.03
CA GLU A 136 8.33 -18.73 14.72
C GLU A 136 7.17 -19.62 15.18
N PHE A 137 5.95 -19.35 14.71
CA PHE A 137 4.79 -20.17 15.02
C PHE A 137 4.97 -21.58 14.42
N GLU A 138 4.85 -22.62 15.24
CA GLU A 138 5.05 -24.01 14.82
C GLU A 138 3.97 -24.45 13.82
N MET A 139 4.40 -25.06 12.73
CA MET A 139 3.57 -25.67 11.69
C MET A 139 3.78 -27.19 11.67
N PRO A 140 3.18 -27.97 12.59
CA PRO A 140 3.46 -29.41 12.73
C PRO A 140 3.25 -30.19 11.44
N GLN A 141 2.23 -29.82 10.65
CA GLN A 141 1.87 -30.49 9.39
C GLN A 141 2.97 -30.40 8.32
N LEU A 142 3.79 -29.37 8.41
CA LEU A 142 4.86 -29.07 7.46
C LEU A 142 6.27 -29.28 8.06
N ASN A 143 6.35 -29.45 9.38
CA ASN A 143 7.60 -29.43 10.15
C ASN A 143 8.41 -28.16 9.88
N LYS A 144 7.74 -27.02 9.96
CA LYS A 144 8.25 -25.68 9.67
C LYS A 144 7.78 -24.68 10.72
N LYS A 145 8.26 -23.45 10.61
CA LYS A 145 7.83 -22.33 11.42
C LYS A 145 7.34 -21.18 10.52
N ARG A 146 6.51 -20.30 11.07
CA ARG A 146 5.92 -19.20 10.33
C ARG A 146 5.75 -17.96 11.20
N LYS A 147 6.04 -16.81 10.64
CA LYS A 147 5.71 -15.55 11.27
C LYS A 147 4.24 -15.22 11.05
N ILE A 148 3.54 -14.90 12.13
CA ILE A 148 2.10 -14.66 12.15
C ILE A 148 1.80 -13.37 12.89
N TRP A 149 0.92 -12.58 12.31
CA TRP A 149 0.45 -11.31 12.84
C TRP A 149 -1.05 -11.32 13.10
N ALA A 150 -1.50 -10.48 14.04
CA ALA A 150 -2.90 -10.12 14.20
C ALA A 150 -3.08 -8.61 14.02
N LEU A 151 -4.11 -8.22 13.28
CA LEU A 151 -4.62 -6.85 13.26
C LEU A 151 -5.94 -6.86 14.02
N LEU A 152 -5.93 -6.24 15.19
CA LEU A 152 -7.08 -6.17 16.08
C LEU A 152 -7.82 -4.83 15.89
N PRO A 153 -9.15 -4.77 16.01
CA PRO A 153 -9.88 -3.51 15.96
C PRO A 153 -9.26 -2.44 16.85
N HIS A 154 -9.28 -1.18 16.43
CA HIS A 154 -8.64 -0.06 17.14
C HIS A 154 -9.03 0.07 18.61
N ASP A 155 -10.26 -0.32 18.94
CA ASP A 155 -10.84 -0.28 20.29
C ASP A 155 -10.87 -1.65 20.98
N TYR A 156 -10.13 -2.63 20.48
CA TYR A 156 -10.14 -3.99 21.00
C TYR A 156 -9.91 -4.07 22.50
N GLU A 157 -8.95 -3.32 23.05
CA GLU A 157 -8.62 -3.35 24.49
C GLU A 157 -9.73 -2.75 25.37
N HIS A 158 -10.58 -1.89 24.80
CA HIS A 158 -11.66 -1.18 25.49
C HIS A 158 -13.05 -1.78 25.23
N SER A 159 -13.11 -2.88 24.49
CA SER A 159 -14.35 -3.57 24.12
C SER A 159 -14.39 -4.97 24.69
N SER A 160 -15.58 -5.47 25.00
CA SER A 160 -15.85 -6.89 25.32
C SER A 160 -16.44 -7.65 24.14
N GLU A 161 -16.54 -7.03 22.96
CA GLU A 161 -17.12 -7.64 21.78
C GLU A 161 -16.29 -8.82 21.28
N HIS A 162 -16.99 -9.78 20.62
CA HIS A 162 -16.36 -10.84 19.85
C HIS A 162 -16.46 -10.50 18.37
N TYR A 163 -15.43 -10.87 17.60
CA TYR A 163 -15.22 -10.40 16.26
C TYR A 163 -15.15 -11.56 15.24
N PRO A 164 -15.68 -11.39 14.03
CA PRO A 164 -15.36 -12.28 12.93
C PRO A 164 -13.84 -12.27 12.65
N VAL A 165 -13.35 -13.35 12.04
CA VAL A 165 -11.92 -13.50 11.75
C VAL A 165 -11.72 -13.77 10.26
N MET A 166 -10.74 -13.09 9.66
CA MET A 166 -10.25 -13.35 8.31
C MET A 166 -8.78 -13.76 8.35
N TYR A 167 -8.48 -14.95 7.86
CA TYR A 167 -7.10 -15.45 7.67
C TYR A 167 -6.60 -15.01 6.30
N LEU A 168 -5.58 -14.16 6.24
CA LEU A 168 -5.03 -13.64 4.99
C LEU A 168 -3.63 -14.14 4.75
N GLN A 169 -3.39 -14.57 3.53
CA GLN A 169 -2.10 -15.01 3.04
C GLN A 169 -1.19 -13.82 2.72
N ASP A 170 0.13 -14.08 2.67
CA ASP A 170 1.13 -13.12 2.20
C ASP A 170 1.19 -11.83 3.06
N ALA A 171 1.29 -11.99 4.38
CA ALA A 171 1.30 -10.88 5.35
C ALA A 171 2.29 -9.76 4.98
N GLN A 172 3.41 -10.10 4.33
CA GLN A 172 4.42 -9.16 3.86
C GLN A 172 3.84 -8.06 2.96
N ASN A 173 2.74 -8.36 2.23
CA ASN A 173 2.10 -7.46 1.28
C ASN A 173 0.82 -6.80 1.82
N LEU A 174 0.41 -7.09 3.07
CA LEU A 174 -0.89 -6.63 3.57
C LEU A 174 -0.84 -5.23 4.20
N PHE A 175 0.24 -4.90 4.92
CA PHE A 175 0.38 -3.64 5.67
C PHE A 175 1.83 -3.13 5.77
N ASN A 176 2.79 -3.75 5.05
CA ASN A 176 4.18 -3.30 5.02
C ASN A 176 4.41 -2.33 3.87
N GLU A 177 4.81 -1.11 4.16
CA GLU A 177 5.08 -0.07 3.15
C GLU A 177 6.22 -0.42 2.18
N LYS A 178 7.14 -1.32 2.60
CA LYS A 178 8.27 -1.78 1.77
C LYS A 178 8.02 -3.14 1.12
N ALA A 179 6.77 -3.52 0.95
CA ALA A 179 6.41 -4.81 0.35
C ALA A 179 6.88 -4.92 -1.10
N GLN A 180 7.59 -5.99 -1.45
CA GLN A 180 8.18 -6.21 -2.77
C GLN A 180 7.14 -6.25 -3.91
N TYR A 181 5.93 -6.72 -3.63
CA TYR A 181 4.85 -6.89 -4.62
C TYR A 181 3.67 -5.93 -4.39
N GLY A 182 3.94 -4.78 -3.77
CA GLY A 182 2.93 -3.79 -3.42
C GLY A 182 2.30 -4.03 -2.04
N ASN A 183 1.74 -2.97 -1.49
CA ASN A 183 1.08 -2.97 -0.20
C ASN A 183 -0.44 -2.87 -0.39
N TRP A 184 -1.20 -3.77 0.24
CA TRP A 184 -2.67 -3.74 0.19
C TRP A 184 -3.26 -2.71 1.15
N GLU A 185 -2.46 -2.21 2.09
CA GLU A 185 -2.88 -1.23 3.11
C GLU A 185 -4.15 -1.65 3.84
N ILE A 186 -4.21 -2.91 4.21
CA ILE A 186 -5.37 -3.50 4.93
C ILE A 186 -5.61 -2.76 6.25
N ASP A 187 -4.56 -2.35 6.94
CA ASP A 187 -4.61 -1.55 8.16
C ASP A 187 -5.38 -0.23 7.96
N LYS A 188 -5.09 0.49 6.88
CA LYS A 188 -5.75 1.75 6.54
C LYS A 188 -7.21 1.52 6.10
N LYS A 189 -7.47 0.46 5.35
CA LYS A 189 -8.84 0.07 4.98
C LYS A 189 -9.68 -0.31 6.20
N LEU A 190 -9.09 -1.01 7.17
CA LEU A 190 -9.75 -1.31 8.44
C LEU A 190 -10.02 -0.04 9.25
N ALA A 191 -9.12 0.95 9.22
CA ALA A 191 -9.35 2.24 9.85
C ALA A 191 -10.56 2.96 9.24
N VAL A 192 -10.66 3.00 7.91
CA VAL A 192 -11.82 3.57 7.20
C VAL A 192 -13.10 2.82 7.58
N MET A 193 -13.11 1.48 7.54
CA MET A 193 -14.28 0.69 7.93
C MET A 193 -14.73 0.99 9.36
N SER A 194 -13.79 1.13 10.28
CA SER A 194 -14.06 1.46 11.69
C SER A 194 -14.63 2.86 11.84
N GLU A 195 -14.06 3.88 11.18
CA GLU A 195 -14.53 5.25 11.20
C GLU A 195 -15.99 5.36 10.70
N TYR A 196 -16.29 4.67 9.60
CA TYR A 196 -17.64 4.67 8.99
C TYR A 196 -18.59 3.64 9.62
N LYS A 197 -18.17 2.92 10.67
CA LYS A 197 -18.97 1.92 11.38
C LYS A 197 -19.50 0.80 10.45
N ILE A 198 -18.75 0.46 9.42
CA ILE A 198 -19.12 -0.59 8.45
C ILE A 198 -18.99 -1.98 9.09
N GLY A 199 -18.09 -2.12 10.06
CA GLY A 199 -17.87 -3.35 10.81
C GLY A 199 -16.46 -3.42 11.39
N LYS A 200 -16.27 -4.38 12.29
CA LYS A 200 -14.99 -4.66 12.93
C LYS A 200 -14.65 -6.13 12.71
N ILE A 201 -13.39 -6.42 12.45
CA ILE A 201 -12.90 -7.76 12.16
C ILE A 201 -11.48 -7.93 12.70
N ILE A 202 -11.13 -9.13 13.11
CA ILE A 202 -9.74 -9.53 13.38
C ILE A 202 -9.16 -10.08 12.08
N ILE A 203 -8.00 -9.57 11.66
CA ILE A 203 -7.22 -10.14 10.57
C ILE A 203 -6.07 -10.94 11.15
N ILE A 204 -5.96 -12.21 10.77
CA ILE A 204 -4.78 -13.04 11.02
C ILE A 204 -3.97 -13.08 9.74
N ALA A 205 -2.83 -12.42 9.74
CA ALA A 205 -1.96 -12.28 8.59
C ALA A 205 -0.81 -13.28 8.69
N ILE A 206 -0.71 -14.16 7.69
CA ILE A 206 0.23 -15.27 7.63
C ILE A 206 1.30 -14.94 6.60
N GLU A 207 2.57 -14.86 7.02
CA GLU A 207 3.66 -14.63 6.07
C GLU A 207 3.85 -15.83 5.14
N HIS A 208 4.28 -15.58 3.91
CA HIS A 208 4.63 -16.66 2.99
C HIS A 208 6.07 -17.17 3.23
N ALA A 209 6.37 -18.33 2.67
CA ALA A 209 7.65 -19.04 2.84
C ALA A 209 8.73 -18.60 1.84
N GLU A 210 8.71 -17.34 1.40
CA GLU A 210 9.67 -16.85 0.40
C GLU A 210 9.80 -17.83 -0.79
N HIS A 211 10.96 -18.46 -0.95
CA HIS A 211 11.22 -19.40 -2.06
C HIS A 211 10.30 -20.64 -2.05
N ASP A 212 9.84 -21.07 -0.88
CA ASP A 212 8.91 -22.22 -0.77
C ASP A 212 7.44 -21.84 -0.92
N ARG A 213 7.09 -20.57 -1.07
CA ARG A 213 5.71 -20.08 -1.17
C ARG A 213 4.87 -20.85 -2.18
N ILE A 214 5.38 -21.01 -3.40
CA ILE A 214 4.68 -21.73 -4.47
C ILE A 214 4.41 -23.18 -4.06
N LYS A 215 5.40 -23.85 -3.48
CA LYS A 215 5.27 -25.24 -3.05
C LYS A 215 4.26 -25.38 -1.91
N GLU A 216 4.26 -24.46 -0.96
CA GLU A 216 3.33 -24.51 0.19
C GLU A 216 1.90 -24.18 -0.21
N TYR A 217 1.67 -23.31 -1.19
CA TYR A 217 0.33 -22.95 -1.65
C TYR A 217 -0.21 -23.86 -2.77
N ASN A 218 0.65 -24.68 -3.37
CA ASN A 218 0.25 -25.60 -4.42
C ASN A 218 -0.42 -26.86 -3.85
N VAL A 219 -1.69 -27.10 -4.22
CA VAL A 219 -2.55 -28.15 -3.65
C VAL A 219 -2.54 -29.41 -4.51
N GLY A 220 -1.43 -30.10 -4.59
CA GLY A 220 -1.35 -31.36 -5.28
C GLY A 220 -0.24 -31.44 -6.34
N LYS A 221 -0.43 -32.23 -7.39
CA LYS A 221 0.49 -32.33 -8.52
C LYS A 221 0.03 -31.39 -9.62
N THR A 222 0.79 -30.34 -9.86
CA THR A 222 0.51 -29.30 -10.86
C THR A 222 1.68 -29.14 -11.82
N LEU A 223 1.59 -28.18 -12.74
CA LEU A 223 2.70 -27.80 -13.62
C LEU A 223 3.95 -27.34 -12.83
N LEU A 224 3.77 -26.90 -11.59
CA LEU A 224 4.84 -26.44 -10.68
C LEU A 224 5.39 -27.56 -9.77
N GLY A 225 5.04 -28.82 -10.07
CA GLY A 225 5.46 -29.99 -9.29
C GLY A 225 4.47 -30.40 -8.20
N VAL A 226 4.95 -31.17 -7.23
CA VAL A 226 4.14 -31.66 -6.10
C VAL A 226 4.14 -30.64 -4.97
N GLY A 227 2.94 -30.15 -4.65
CA GLY A 227 2.74 -29.14 -3.62
C GLY A 227 2.49 -29.70 -2.22
N GLN A 228 2.54 -28.82 -1.25
CA GLN A 228 2.27 -29.06 0.17
C GLN A 228 0.98 -28.38 0.66
N GLY A 229 0.18 -27.80 -0.25
CA GLY A 229 -0.98 -26.98 0.07
C GLY A 229 -2.00 -27.64 0.99
N LYS A 230 -2.26 -28.94 0.81
CA LYS A 230 -3.13 -29.68 1.73
C LYS A 230 -2.61 -29.70 3.17
N LYS A 231 -1.29 -29.78 3.36
CA LYS A 231 -0.66 -29.70 4.69
C LYS A 231 -0.74 -28.28 5.25
N TYR A 232 -0.54 -27.29 4.39
CA TYR A 232 -0.69 -25.89 4.77
C TYR A 232 -2.10 -25.54 5.19
N ILE A 233 -3.11 -25.98 4.44
CA ILE A 233 -4.53 -25.80 4.78
C ILE A 233 -4.84 -26.43 6.15
N ARG A 234 -4.38 -27.65 6.38
CA ARG A 234 -4.53 -28.31 7.69
C ARG A 234 -3.85 -27.53 8.81
N PHE A 235 -2.68 -26.94 8.55
CA PHE A 235 -2.03 -26.08 9.53
C PHE A 235 -2.91 -24.88 9.90
N VAL A 236 -3.43 -24.17 8.92
CA VAL A 236 -4.29 -22.99 9.18
C VAL A 236 -5.55 -23.40 9.93
N THR A 237 -6.19 -24.50 9.51
CA THR A 237 -7.48 -24.93 10.05
C THR A 237 -7.36 -25.66 11.38
N ASP A 238 -6.46 -26.64 11.49
CA ASP A 238 -6.43 -27.57 12.62
C ASP A 238 -5.46 -27.11 13.73
N THR A 239 -4.54 -26.14 13.43
CA THR A 239 -3.55 -25.66 14.40
C THR A 239 -3.69 -24.18 14.68
N LEU A 240 -3.64 -23.34 13.65
CA LEU A 240 -3.64 -21.89 13.84
C LEU A 240 -5.01 -21.37 14.30
N LYS A 241 -6.11 -21.82 13.66
CA LYS A 241 -7.46 -21.36 14.03
C LYS A 241 -7.81 -21.65 15.48
N PRO A 242 -7.65 -22.88 16.02
CA PRO A 242 -7.93 -23.14 17.43
C PRO A 242 -7.08 -22.29 18.39
N PHE A 243 -5.82 -22.04 18.04
CA PHE A 243 -4.97 -21.14 18.82
C PHE A 243 -5.52 -19.70 18.82
N VAL A 244 -5.94 -19.20 17.66
CA VAL A 244 -6.51 -17.85 17.52
C VAL A 244 -7.79 -17.72 18.31
N ASP A 245 -8.69 -18.72 18.24
CA ASP A 245 -9.96 -18.72 18.95
C ASP A 245 -9.77 -18.77 20.47
N ALA A 246 -8.72 -19.46 20.94
CA ALA A 246 -8.38 -19.50 22.35
C ALA A 246 -7.72 -18.21 22.86
N LYS A 247 -6.96 -17.50 21.99
CA LYS A 247 -6.19 -16.31 22.38
C LYS A 247 -7.00 -15.02 22.28
N TYR A 248 -7.87 -14.90 21.29
CA TYR A 248 -8.61 -13.68 20.98
C TYR A 248 -10.12 -13.83 21.14
N ARG A 249 -10.83 -12.72 21.30
CA ARG A 249 -12.30 -12.70 21.33
C ARG A 249 -12.87 -12.86 19.93
N THR A 250 -12.85 -14.07 19.43
CA THR A 250 -13.37 -14.43 18.11
C THR A 250 -14.82 -14.87 18.17
N LYS A 251 -15.49 -14.84 17.02
CA LYS A 251 -16.70 -15.60 16.71
C LYS A 251 -16.26 -16.80 15.89
N PRO A 252 -16.13 -17.99 16.50
CA PRO A 252 -15.47 -19.13 15.86
C PRO A 252 -16.32 -19.84 14.81
N GLU A 253 -17.61 -19.49 14.72
CA GLU A 253 -18.57 -20.12 13.83
C GLU A 253 -18.23 -19.84 12.35
N ARG A 254 -18.69 -20.74 11.49
CA ARG A 254 -18.43 -20.72 10.05
C ARG A 254 -18.76 -19.37 9.39
N GLU A 255 -19.96 -18.81 9.69
CA GLU A 255 -20.44 -17.55 9.12
C GLU A 255 -19.57 -16.33 9.50
N HIS A 256 -18.73 -16.47 10.53
CA HIS A 256 -17.81 -15.45 11.03
C HIS A 256 -16.35 -15.75 10.74
N THR A 257 -16.06 -16.88 10.06
CA THR A 257 -14.70 -17.30 9.73
C THR A 257 -14.47 -17.20 8.22
N GLY A 258 -13.42 -16.47 7.82
CA GLY A 258 -13.04 -16.32 6.43
C GLY A 258 -11.57 -16.61 6.19
N ILE A 259 -11.24 -16.89 4.93
CA ILE A 259 -9.86 -17.06 4.44
C ILE A 259 -9.70 -16.37 3.09
N GLY A 260 -8.54 -15.83 2.80
CA GLY A 260 -8.34 -15.12 1.54
C GLY A 260 -6.89 -14.87 1.18
N GLY A 261 -6.70 -14.41 -0.06
CA GLY A 261 -5.40 -14.07 -0.60
C GLY A 261 -5.44 -13.80 -2.10
N SER A 262 -4.28 -13.50 -2.67
CA SER A 262 -4.12 -13.23 -4.09
C SER A 262 -3.23 -14.26 -4.78
N SER A 263 -3.42 -14.44 -6.09
CA SER A 263 -2.58 -15.32 -6.91
C SER A 263 -2.57 -16.76 -6.36
N MET A 264 -1.42 -17.31 -5.99
CA MET A 264 -1.31 -18.60 -5.31
C MET A 264 -1.97 -18.60 -3.92
N GLY A 265 -1.96 -17.45 -3.22
CA GLY A 265 -2.69 -17.27 -1.95
C GLY A 265 -4.21 -17.36 -2.15
N GLY A 266 -4.73 -16.83 -3.25
CA GLY A 266 -6.12 -17.00 -3.67
C GLY A 266 -6.44 -18.45 -3.98
N LEU A 267 -5.55 -19.14 -4.69
CA LEU A 267 -5.73 -20.56 -5.03
C LEU A 267 -5.82 -21.46 -3.78
N VAL A 268 -4.88 -21.33 -2.83
CA VAL A 268 -4.91 -22.13 -1.60
C VAL A 268 -6.12 -21.80 -0.74
N SER A 269 -6.60 -20.56 -0.78
CA SER A 269 -7.82 -20.14 -0.06
C SER A 269 -9.09 -20.76 -0.67
N ILE A 270 -9.19 -20.88 -1.99
CA ILE A 270 -10.27 -21.65 -2.64
C ILE A 270 -10.26 -23.10 -2.12
N TYR A 271 -9.10 -23.75 -2.15
CA TYR A 271 -9.00 -25.13 -1.66
C TYR A 271 -9.27 -25.25 -0.16
N SER A 272 -8.98 -24.22 0.64
CA SER A 272 -9.34 -24.21 2.07
C SER A 272 -10.86 -24.27 2.26
N GLY A 273 -11.60 -23.44 1.50
CA GLY A 273 -13.07 -23.46 1.54
C GLY A 273 -13.67 -24.78 1.04
N LEU A 274 -13.04 -25.42 0.05
CA LEU A 274 -13.48 -26.73 -0.48
C LEU A 274 -13.15 -27.90 0.45
N MET A 275 -12.00 -27.85 1.14
CA MET A 275 -11.59 -28.92 2.07
C MET A 275 -12.27 -28.84 3.43
N TYR A 276 -12.65 -27.62 3.86
CA TYR A 276 -13.25 -27.35 5.16
C TYR A 276 -14.47 -26.42 5.01
N PRO A 277 -15.50 -26.85 4.25
CA PRO A 277 -16.69 -26.02 4.02
C PRO A 277 -17.45 -25.73 5.31
N GLU A 278 -17.31 -26.57 6.34
CA GLU A 278 -17.89 -26.38 7.68
C GLU A 278 -17.16 -25.32 8.51
N VAL A 279 -15.94 -24.91 8.11
CA VAL A 279 -15.11 -23.94 8.84
C VAL A 279 -15.15 -22.56 8.19
N TYR A 280 -15.00 -22.50 6.87
CA TYR A 280 -14.89 -21.23 6.15
C TYR A 280 -16.20 -20.86 5.46
N GLY A 281 -16.88 -19.85 5.99
CA GLY A 281 -18.10 -19.30 5.39
C GLY A 281 -17.84 -18.15 4.42
N LYS A 282 -16.63 -17.58 4.42
CA LYS A 282 -16.27 -16.44 3.58
C LYS A 282 -14.93 -16.65 2.90
N LEU A 283 -14.89 -16.42 1.58
CA LEU A 283 -13.67 -16.52 0.78
C LEU A 283 -13.37 -15.16 0.13
N MET A 284 -12.20 -14.59 0.41
CA MET A 284 -11.72 -13.35 -0.21
C MET A 284 -10.63 -13.68 -1.23
N ILE A 285 -11.03 -13.78 -2.49
CA ILE A 285 -10.19 -14.33 -3.57
C ILE A 285 -9.86 -13.24 -4.60
N PHE A 286 -8.57 -12.97 -4.79
CA PHE A 286 -8.10 -12.00 -5.77
C PHE A 286 -7.19 -12.66 -6.81
N SER A 287 -7.58 -12.58 -8.09
CA SER A 287 -6.79 -13.05 -9.24
C SER A 287 -6.11 -14.41 -9.00
N PRO A 288 -6.85 -15.48 -8.64
CA PRO A 288 -6.27 -16.75 -8.24
C PRO A 288 -5.50 -17.40 -9.40
N SER A 289 -4.39 -18.07 -9.10
CA SER A 289 -3.51 -18.71 -10.08
C SER A 289 -4.10 -20.03 -10.62
N LEU A 290 -5.30 -20.00 -11.20
CA LEU A 290 -6.00 -21.20 -11.72
C LEU A 290 -5.23 -21.87 -12.87
N TRP A 291 -4.40 -21.12 -13.59
CA TRP A 291 -3.55 -21.62 -14.69
C TRP A 291 -2.56 -22.71 -14.25
N VAL A 292 -2.22 -22.79 -12.97
CA VAL A 292 -1.33 -23.85 -12.42
C VAL A 292 -2.00 -25.21 -12.47
N ILE A 293 -3.33 -25.25 -12.55
CA ILE A 293 -4.14 -26.45 -12.54
C ILE A 293 -4.96 -26.48 -13.84
N PRO A 294 -4.37 -26.87 -14.97
CA PRO A 294 -5.02 -26.79 -16.27
C PRO A 294 -6.25 -27.68 -16.42
N LYS A 295 -6.48 -28.59 -15.48
CA LYS A 295 -7.69 -29.44 -15.40
C LYS A 295 -8.20 -29.41 -13.96
N MET A 296 -8.79 -28.28 -13.57
CA MET A 296 -9.52 -28.22 -12.31
C MET A 296 -10.85 -28.95 -12.53
N ASP A 297 -10.92 -30.18 -12.05
CA ASP A 297 -12.14 -30.99 -12.11
C ASP A 297 -12.91 -30.80 -10.81
N PHE A 298 -14.00 -30.07 -10.89
CA PHE A 298 -14.93 -29.86 -9.77
C PHE A 298 -16.01 -30.95 -9.69
N THR A 299 -16.02 -31.92 -10.61
CA THR A 299 -17.09 -32.92 -10.71
C THR A 299 -17.12 -33.96 -9.58
N ASN A 300 -15.99 -34.10 -8.85
CA ASN A 300 -15.89 -34.97 -7.68
C ASN A 300 -15.91 -34.19 -6.33
N ILE A 301 -16.23 -32.91 -6.37
CA ILE A 301 -16.44 -32.12 -5.16
C ILE A 301 -17.95 -32.17 -4.90
N ASP A 302 -18.34 -32.90 -3.91
CA ASP A 302 -19.71 -32.88 -3.42
C ASP A 302 -19.94 -31.51 -2.77
N PHE A 303 -20.54 -30.60 -3.52
CA PHE A 303 -21.06 -29.34 -3.00
C PHE A 303 -22.36 -29.69 -2.28
N SER A 304 -22.24 -30.28 -1.08
CA SER A 304 -23.36 -30.42 -0.19
C SER A 304 -23.97 -29.03 0.00
N GLU A 305 -25.21 -28.88 -0.50
CA GLU A 305 -26.05 -27.68 -0.47
C GLU A 305 -25.33 -26.35 -0.29
N PRO A 306 -25.44 -25.37 -1.14
CA PRO A 306 -24.75 -24.10 -1.02
C PRO A 306 -25.26 -23.34 0.19
N GLY A 307 -24.84 -23.76 1.36
CA GLY A 307 -24.97 -22.93 2.55
C GLY A 307 -24.09 -21.74 2.36
N ASP A 308 -24.66 -20.60 2.02
CA ASP A 308 -24.18 -19.24 2.15
C ASP A 308 -22.64 -18.97 2.12
N THR A 309 -21.88 -19.65 1.24
CA THR A 309 -20.49 -19.26 1.01
C THR A 309 -20.47 -18.08 0.06
N THR A 310 -20.19 -16.88 0.56
CA THR A 310 -20.03 -15.67 -0.26
C THR A 310 -18.62 -15.69 -0.88
N ILE A 311 -18.55 -15.79 -2.20
CA ILE A 311 -17.31 -15.72 -2.99
C ILE A 311 -17.05 -14.27 -3.37
#